data_510d4f1a7e426bde67ca2d59a237655a
#
_entry.id   510d4f1a7e426bde67ca2d59a237655a
#
_cell.length_a   1.000
_cell.length_b   1.000
_cell.length_c   1.000
_cell.angle_alpha   90.00
_cell.angle_beta   90.00
_cell.angle_gamma   90.00
#
_symmetry.space_group_name_H-M   'P 1'
#
loop_
_entity.id
_entity.type
_entity.pdbx_description
1 polymer ?
#
loop_
_entity_poly.entity_id
_entity_poly.type
_entity_poly.pdbx_seq_one_letter_code
_entity_poly.pdbx_strand_id
1 'polypeptide(L)'
;MLDTAQDADVIDQGAFFACKVTEVEHFTDDLFRFRTARPATLRFRPGEFLMIGLEGEKKPVLRAYSVASPSWDDTLEFYSIKVENGALTSRLRHIQPGDRVLVGRKPTGTLVTDALKPGKRLYMLSTGTGAAPFASLIREPGVYEQFDEVVFTHTCRTSPELTYSRDLVEALKTDPLVGEAAAGRLIYFDSVTREDGPRTGRITTLIETGELFERIDRPALNPETDRVMICGSMAMLDELKTMLEARGFEEGSNAKPGDFVVEKAFAGEGV
;
A
#
# COMPACT_ATOMS: atom_id res chain seq x y z
N MET A 1 0.32 37.36 23.36
CA MET A 1 -0.33 36.58 22.30
C MET A 1 0.78 35.98 21.44
N LEU A 2 1.35 34.88 21.91
CA LEU A 2 2.47 34.22 21.28
C LEU A 2 1.99 32.90 20.71
N ASP A 3 2.11 32.81 19.41
CA ASP A 3 2.38 31.63 18.60
C ASP A 3 1.47 30.39 18.72
N THR A 4 0.16 30.58 18.50
CA THR A 4 -0.79 29.45 18.34
C THR A 4 -0.62 28.74 16.99
N ALA A 5 0.17 29.26 16.05
CA ALA A 5 0.38 28.65 14.74
C ALA A 5 1.44 27.53 14.73
N GLN A 6 2.40 27.54 15.67
CA GLN A 6 3.43 26.50 15.74
C GLN A 6 2.95 25.21 16.44
N ASP A 7 1.86 25.26 17.17
CA ASP A 7 1.32 24.12 17.92
C ASP A 7 0.17 23.40 17.18
N ALA A 8 -0.24 23.90 16.03
CA ALA A 8 -1.28 23.28 15.22
C ALA A 8 -0.79 21.95 14.62
N ASP A 9 -1.58 20.89 14.69
CA ASP A 9 -1.24 19.57 14.15
C ASP A 9 -1.03 19.57 12.63
N VAL A 10 -1.64 20.53 11.91
CA VAL A 10 -1.49 20.76 10.47
C VAL A 10 -1.28 22.25 10.22
N ILE A 11 -0.19 22.57 9.51
CA ILE A 11 0.12 23.93 9.06
C ILE A 11 0.01 23.98 7.54
N ASP A 12 -0.77 24.92 7.02
CA ASP A 12 -0.86 25.18 5.58
C ASP A 12 0.36 25.99 5.12
N GLN A 13 1.18 25.40 4.23
CA GLN A 13 2.36 26.01 3.64
C GLN A 13 2.19 26.28 2.14
N GLY A 14 0.96 26.49 1.66
CA GLY A 14 0.66 26.77 0.26
C GLY A 14 0.74 25.52 -0.62
N ALA A 15 1.92 25.14 -1.10
CA ALA A 15 2.08 23.96 -1.95
C ALA A 15 1.93 22.62 -1.18
N PHE A 16 2.16 22.63 0.13
CA PHE A 16 2.13 21.46 1.01
C PHE A 16 1.40 21.77 2.32
N PHE A 17 1.05 20.71 3.03
CA PHE A 17 0.71 20.76 4.44
C PHE A 17 1.93 20.27 5.24
N ALA A 18 2.32 20.98 6.30
CA ALA A 18 3.25 20.46 7.29
C ALA A 18 2.43 19.75 8.39
N CYS A 19 2.41 18.42 8.34
CA CYS A 19 1.61 17.60 9.22
C CYS A 19 2.46 17.03 10.36
N LYS A 20 1.95 17.12 11.59
CA LYS A 20 2.60 16.59 12.77
C LYS A 20 2.59 15.07 12.75
N VAL A 21 3.72 14.45 12.99
CA VAL A 21 3.83 13.02 13.19
C VAL A 21 3.22 12.65 14.55
N THR A 22 2.30 11.73 14.55
CA THR A 22 1.59 11.29 15.76
C THR A 22 2.09 9.96 16.29
N GLU A 23 2.59 9.10 15.40
CA GLU A 23 3.07 7.76 15.75
C GLU A 23 4.19 7.33 14.80
N VAL A 24 5.17 6.58 15.32
CA VAL A 24 6.20 5.90 14.54
C VAL A 24 6.39 4.51 15.13
N GLU A 25 6.40 3.49 14.28
CA GLU A 25 6.62 2.10 14.67
C GLU A 25 7.59 1.42 13.72
N HIS A 26 8.63 0.80 14.27
CA HIS A 26 9.64 0.06 13.53
C HIS A 26 9.38 -1.45 13.64
N PHE A 27 9.24 -2.13 12.50
CA PHE A 27 9.01 -3.57 12.42
C PHE A 27 10.33 -4.34 12.29
N THR A 28 11.28 -3.76 11.57
CA THR A 28 12.64 -4.28 11.38
C THR A 28 13.63 -3.10 11.39
N ASP A 29 14.92 -3.40 11.26
CA ASP A 29 15.92 -2.34 11.08
C ASP A 29 15.64 -1.48 9.84
N ASP A 30 14.97 -2.03 8.83
CA ASP A 30 14.71 -1.34 7.56
C ASP A 30 13.27 -0.87 7.38
N LEU A 31 12.29 -1.50 8.00
CA LEU A 31 10.87 -1.24 7.76
C LEU A 31 10.21 -0.55 8.95
N PHE A 32 9.45 0.50 8.67
CA PHE A 32 8.69 1.23 9.67
C PHE A 32 7.41 1.82 9.07
N ARG A 33 6.43 2.08 9.91
CA ARG A 33 5.28 2.92 9.59
C ARG A 33 5.33 4.20 10.39
N PHE A 34 4.66 5.21 9.90
CA PHE A 34 4.39 6.42 10.67
C PHE A 34 3.00 6.94 10.36
N ARG A 35 2.42 7.61 11.33
CA ARG A 35 1.14 8.31 11.19
C ARG A 35 1.34 9.79 11.37
N THR A 36 0.50 10.56 10.69
CA THR A 36 0.47 12.02 10.80
C THR A 36 -0.95 12.51 11.00
N ALA A 37 -1.07 13.71 11.55
CA ALA A 37 -2.32 14.45 11.49
C ALA A 37 -2.75 14.61 10.01
N ARG A 38 -4.07 14.46 9.76
CA ARG A 38 -4.64 14.59 8.42
C ARG A 38 -5.19 16.01 8.22
N PRO A 39 -4.84 16.68 7.10
CA PRO A 39 -5.50 17.94 6.75
C PRO A 39 -7.00 17.74 6.54
N ALA A 40 -7.83 18.55 7.20
CA ALA A 40 -9.29 18.40 7.16
C ALA A 40 -9.88 18.54 5.73
N THR A 41 -9.16 19.20 4.83
CA THR A 41 -9.56 19.37 3.42
C THR A 41 -9.03 18.28 2.50
N LEU A 42 -8.13 17.42 2.97
CA LEU A 42 -7.53 16.39 2.13
C LEU A 42 -8.50 15.23 1.94
N ARG A 43 -8.79 14.92 0.68
CA ARG A 43 -9.58 13.76 0.26
C ARG A 43 -8.75 12.93 -0.68
N PHE A 44 -8.79 11.61 -0.54
CA PHE A 44 -8.11 10.67 -1.42
C PHE A 44 -8.99 9.42 -1.60
N ARG A 45 -8.78 8.71 -2.70
CA ARG A 45 -9.36 7.38 -2.91
C ARG A 45 -8.40 6.33 -2.36
N PRO A 46 -8.89 5.25 -1.75
CA PRO A 46 -8.06 4.13 -1.31
C PRO A 46 -7.18 3.62 -2.45
N GLY A 47 -5.90 3.43 -2.17
CA GLY A 47 -4.90 3.03 -3.15
C GLY A 47 -4.13 4.17 -3.81
N GLU A 48 -4.55 5.44 -3.66
CA GLU A 48 -3.78 6.60 -4.14
C GLU A 48 -2.54 6.88 -3.28
N PHE A 49 -1.58 7.59 -3.86
CA PHE A 49 -0.38 8.07 -3.16
C PHE A 49 -0.37 9.60 -3.04
N LEU A 50 0.46 10.09 -2.13
CA LEU A 50 0.76 11.49 -1.91
C LEU A 50 2.27 11.73 -2.02
N MET A 51 2.66 12.95 -2.37
CA MET A 51 4.04 13.38 -2.22
C MET A 51 4.31 13.66 -0.75
N ILE A 52 5.23 12.93 -0.15
CA ILE A 52 5.67 13.07 1.24
C ILE A 52 7.12 13.50 1.27
N GLY A 53 7.48 14.35 2.22
CA GLY A 53 8.85 14.79 2.33
C GLY A 53 9.21 15.54 3.59
N LEU A 54 10.42 16.06 3.57
CA LEU A 54 11.00 16.86 4.63
C LEU A 54 11.57 18.16 4.07
N GLU A 55 11.60 19.19 4.88
CA GLU A 55 12.29 20.44 4.55
C GLU A 55 13.75 20.16 4.19
N GLY A 56 14.23 20.77 3.13
CA GLY A 56 15.61 20.74 2.70
C GLY A 56 16.26 22.12 2.79
N GLU A 57 17.56 22.20 2.65
CA GLU A 57 18.32 23.47 2.75
C GLU A 57 17.84 24.51 1.72
N LYS A 58 17.52 24.10 0.50
CA LYS A 58 17.07 24.99 -0.58
C LYS A 58 15.65 24.73 -1.04
N LYS A 59 15.25 23.46 -1.03
CA LYS A 59 13.92 23.00 -1.45
C LYS A 59 13.56 21.69 -0.73
N PRO A 60 12.26 21.42 -0.55
CA PRO A 60 11.81 20.16 0.02
C PRO A 60 12.33 18.93 -0.75
N VAL A 61 12.64 17.87 -0.02
CA VAL A 61 12.95 16.55 -0.58
C VAL A 61 11.69 15.71 -0.50
N LEU A 62 11.10 15.38 -1.63
CA LEU A 62 9.80 14.72 -1.74
C LEU A 62 9.91 13.38 -2.46
N ARG A 63 9.06 12.41 -2.06
CA ARG A 63 8.86 11.14 -2.76
C ARG A 63 7.38 10.76 -2.71
N ALA A 64 6.94 9.96 -3.68
CA ALA A 64 5.62 9.38 -3.69
C ALA A 64 5.50 8.29 -2.62
N TYR A 65 4.43 8.34 -1.83
CA TYR A 65 4.09 7.37 -0.80
C TYR A 65 2.62 7.00 -0.90
N SER A 66 2.32 5.73 -1.11
CA SER A 66 0.95 5.24 -1.06
C SER A 66 0.37 5.49 0.33
N VAL A 67 -0.85 6.00 0.38
CA VAL A 67 -1.57 6.18 1.64
C VAL A 67 -1.99 4.81 2.13
N ALA A 68 -1.54 4.44 3.31
CA ALA A 68 -1.87 3.15 3.91
C ALA A 68 -3.13 3.21 4.78
N SER A 69 -3.47 4.35 5.39
CA SER A 69 -4.73 4.52 6.12
C SER A 69 -5.95 4.45 5.21
N PRO A 70 -7.11 3.99 5.72
CA PRO A 70 -8.36 4.06 4.96
C PRO A 70 -8.83 5.50 4.75
N SER A 71 -9.73 5.71 3.81
CA SER A 71 -10.19 7.05 3.41
C SER A 71 -10.99 7.78 4.49
N TRP A 72 -11.54 7.06 5.44
CA TRP A 72 -12.35 7.56 6.55
C TRP A 72 -11.55 7.87 7.83
N ASP A 73 -10.27 7.42 7.93
CA ASP A 73 -9.42 7.65 9.11
C ASP A 73 -9.10 9.15 9.29
N ASP A 74 -9.04 9.61 10.51
CA ASP A 74 -8.66 10.98 10.89
C ASP A 74 -7.15 11.24 10.80
N THR A 75 -6.36 10.19 10.55
CA THR A 75 -4.91 10.25 10.38
C THR A 75 -4.50 9.76 8.98
N LEU A 76 -3.29 10.13 8.57
CA LEU A 76 -2.63 9.54 7.41
C LEU A 76 -1.57 8.56 7.89
N GLU A 77 -1.59 7.35 7.35
CA GLU A 77 -0.60 6.31 7.61
C GLU A 77 0.25 6.06 6.38
N PHE A 78 1.55 5.90 6.58
CA PHE A 78 2.51 5.59 5.54
C PHE A 78 3.43 4.45 6.00
N TYR A 79 3.71 3.52 5.08
CA TYR A 79 4.64 2.42 5.30
C TYR A 79 5.90 2.64 4.47
N SER A 80 7.06 2.59 5.09
CA SER A 80 8.32 3.05 4.52
C SER A 80 9.45 2.05 4.73
N ILE A 81 10.39 2.06 3.79
CA ILE A 81 11.66 1.33 3.89
C ILE A 81 12.82 2.33 4.05
N LYS A 82 13.76 2.01 4.93
CA LYS A 82 14.99 2.76 5.12
C LYS A 82 15.98 2.37 4.03
N VAL A 83 16.17 3.24 3.05
CA VAL A 83 17.20 3.06 2.04
C VAL A 83 18.45 3.80 2.48
N GLU A 84 19.55 3.07 2.60
CA GLU A 84 20.84 3.66 2.89
C GLU A 84 21.21 4.66 1.78
N ASN A 85 21.62 5.88 2.16
CA ASN A 85 21.89 6.99 1.24
C ASN A 85 20.68 7.51 0.41
N GLY A 86 19.46 7.06 0.70
CA GLY A 86 18.25 7.63 0.09
C GLY A 86 18.04 9.09 0.52
N ALA A 87 17.86 10.00 -0.45
CA ALA A 87 17.78 11.44 -0.18
C ALA A 87 16.71 11.84 0.86
N LEU A 88 15.58 11.11 0.90
CA LEU A 88 14.51 11.31 1.88
C LEU A 88 14.60 10.28 3.02
N THR A 89 14.70 9.00 2.69
CA THR A 89 14.55 7.90 3.65
C THR A 89 15.67 7.86 4.70
N SER A 90 16.90 8.32 4.36
CA SER A 90 18.00 8.47 5.32
C SER A 90 17.66 9.41 6.47
N ARG A 91 16.79 10.41 6.23
CA ARG A 91 16.31 11.38 7.23
C ARG A 91 14.97 10.95 7.82
N LEU A 92 14.04 10.48 6.98
CA LEU A 92 12.70 10.07 7.39
C LEU A 92 12.73 8.93 8.41
N ARG A 93 13.75 8.05 8.35
CA ARG A 93 13.95 6.97 9.34
C ARG A 93 14.15 7.43 10.79
N HIS A 94 14.44 8.69 11.00
CA HIS A 94 14.73 9.28 12.32
C HIS A 94 13.58 10.15 12.85
N ILE A 95 12.48 10.28 12.11
CA ILE A 95 11.33 11.05 12.59
C ILE A 95 10.76 10.46 13.87
N GLN A 96 10.23 11.34 14.71
CA GLN A 96 9.66 11.01 16.01
C GLN A 96 8.25 11.62 16.10
N PRO A 97 7.37 11.11 16.98
CA PRO A 97 6.15 11.81 17.32
C PRO A 97 6.45 13.26 17.75
N GLY A 98 5.71 14.20 17.15
CA GLY A 98 5.93 15.64 17.32
C GLY A 98 6.69 16.31 16.17
N ASP A 99 7.51 15.58 15.42
CA ASP A 99 8.13 16.08 14.20
C ASP A 99 7.09 16.43 13.13
N ARG A 100 7.52 17.10 12.07
CA ARG A 100 6.66 17.45 10.94
C ARG A 100 7.17 16.84 9.65
N VAL A 101 6.22 16.35 8.86
CA VAL A 101 6.44 15.93 7.48
C VAL A 101 5.60 16.77 6.53
N LEU A 102 6.14 17.02 5.35
CA LEU A 102 5.42 17.70 4.28
C LEU A 102 4.53 16.70 3.57
N VAL A 103 3.27 17.05 3.42
CA VAL A 103 2.24 16.26 2.74
C VAL A 103 1.72 17.04 1.54
N GLY A 104 1.81 16.46 0.35
CA GLY A 104 1.29 17.05 -0.89
C GLY A 104 -0.24 17.18 -0.85
N ARG A 105 -0.77 18.15 -1.59
CA ARG A 105 -2.22 18.42 -1.62
C ARG A 105 -3.00 17.56 -2.59
N LYS A 106 -2.33 16.97 -3.58
CA LYS A 106 -2.98 16.27 -4.69
C LYS A 106 -2.69 14.77 -4.62
N PRO A 107 -3.64 13.95 -4.16
CA PRO A 107 -3.57 12.51 -4.31
C PRO A 107 -3.60 12.12 -5.78
N THR A 108 -2.94 11.05 -6.12
CA THR A 108 -2.92 10.48 -7.47
C THR A 108 -2.55 9.00 -7.38
N GLY A 109 -2.73 8.25 -8.46
CA GLY A 109 -2.42 6.83 -8.54
C GLY A 109 -3.40 6.08 -9.42
N THR A 110 -3.07 4.85 -9.73
CA THR A 110 -3.88 3.94 -10.57
C THR A 110 -4.43 2.74 -9.80
N LEU A 111 -3.96 2.49 -8.57
CA LEU A 111 -4.42 1.38 -7.73
C LEU A 111 -5.77 1.67 -7.06
N VAL A 112 -6.72 2.12 -7.83
CA VAL A 112 -8.08 2.42 -7.37
C VAL A 112 -9.08 1.48 -8.02
N THR A 113 -10.14 1.13 -7.29
CA THR A 113 -11.17 0.21 -7.83
C THR A 113 -11.85 0.74 -9.07
N ASP A 114 -11.97 2.07 -9.22
CA ASP A 114 -12.53 2.72 -10.41
C ASP A 114 -11.73 2.47 -11.70
N ALA A 115 -10.45 2.11 -11.58
CA ALA A 115 -9.60 1.76 -12.72
C ALA A 115 -9.73 0.28 -13.15
N LEU A 116 -10.58 -0.48 -12.47
CA LEU A 116 -10.88 -1.88 -12.79
C LEU A 116 -12.29 -2.03 -13.38
N LYS A 117 -12.43 -2.95 -14.33
CA LYS A 117 -13.75 -3.44 -14.78
C LYS A 117 -14.46 -4.15 -13.63
N PRO A 118 -15.80 -4.31 -13.67
CA PRO A 118 -16.51 -5.18 -12.73
C PRO A 118 -15.92 -6.60 -12.69
N GLY A 119 -15.86 -7.20 -11.51
CA GLY A 119 -15.33 -8.55 -11.30
C GLY A 119 -15.88 -9.15 -10.01
N LYS A 120 -15.64 -10.43 -9.78
CA LYS A 120 -16.08 -11.14 -8.56
C LYS A 120 -14.99 -11.18 -7.50
N ARG A 121 -13.73 -11.36 -7.92
CA ARG A 121 -12.61 -11.55 -7.02
C ARG A 121 -11.50 -10.55 -7.33
N LEU A 122 -11.01 -9.88 -6.29
CA LEU A 122 -9.91 -8.94 -6.38
C LEU A 122 -8.63 -9.54 -5.79
N TYR A 123 -7.61 -9.68 -6.62
CA TYR A 123 -6.26 -10.05 -6.18
C TYR A 123 -5.41 -8.79 -5.99
N MET A 124 -4.88 -8.61 -4.80
CA MET A 124 -3.93 -7.54 -4.43
C MET A 124 -2.56 -8.18 -4.21
N LEU A 125 -1.67 -8.06 -5.21
CA LEU A 125 -0.37 -8.72 -5.23
C LEU A 125 0.73 -7.74 -4.83
N SER A 126 1.41 -7.97 -3.70
CA SER A 126 2.41 -7.04 -3.18
C SER A 126 3.75 -7.66 -2.80
N THR A 127 4.80 -6.84 -2.90
CA THR A 127 6.11 -7.11 -2.27
C THR A 127 6.58 -5.90 -1.47
N GLY A 128 7.17 -6.16 -0.30
CA GLY A 128 7.74 -5.13 0.56
C GLY A 128 6.74 -4.01 0.89
N THR A 129 7.14 -2.75 0.71
CA THR A 129 6.26 -1.60 0.99
C THR A 129 5.09 -1.45 0.02
N GLY A 130 5.02 -2.25 -1.03
CA GLY A 130 3.83 -2.35 -1.91
C GLY A 130 2.56 -2.84 -1.20
N ALA A 131 2.66 -3.31 0.03
CA ALA A 131 1.50 -3.61 0.88
C ALA A 131 0.71 -2.34 1.30
N ALA A 132 1.34 -1.15 1.26
CA ALA A 132 0.74 0.09 1.75
C ALA A 132 -0.60 0.46 1.08
N PRO A 133 -0.74 0.54 -0.26
CA PRO A 133 -2.03 0.86 -0.88
C PRO A 133 -3.09 -0.20 -0.58
N PHE A 134 -2.70 -1.45 -0.43
CA PHE A 134 -3.61 -2.55 -0.10
C PHE A 134 -4.06 -2.51 1.36
N ALA A 135 -3.22 -2.02 2.26
CA ALA A 135 -3.60 -1.74 3.63
C ALA A 135 -4.73 -0.70 3.72
N SER A 136 -4.75 0.30 2.84
CA SER A 136 -5.87 1.22 2.69
C SER A 136 -7.12 0.51 2.17
N LEU A 137 -6.99 -0.21 1.05
CA LEU A 137 -8.09 -0.85 0.34
C LEU A 137 -8.82 -1.90 1.18
N ILE A 138 -8.11 -2.80 1.88
CA ILE A 138 -8.75 -3.85 2.69
C ILE A 138 -9.50 -3.30 3.91
N ARG A 139 -9.29 -2.04 4.28
CA ARG A 139 -10.00 -1.34 5.33
C ARG A 139 -11.18 -0.49 4.83
N GLU A 140 -11.56 -0.62 3.55
CA GLU A 140 -12.69 0.10 2.95
C GLU A 140 -13.90 -0.81 2.78
N PRO A 141 -15.06 -0.49 3.38
CA PRO A 141 -16.28 -1.27 3.18
C PRO A 141 -16.67 -1.42 1.71
N GLY A 142 -16.52 -0.36 0.92
CA GLY A 142 -16.87 -0.34 -0.51
C GLY A 142 -16.10 -1.34 -1.36
N VAL A 143 -14.94 -1.83 -0.91
CA VAL A 143 -14.21 -2.90 -1.61
C VAL A 143 -14.98 -4.23 -1.53
N TYR A 144 -15.55 -4.53 -0.38
CA TYR A 144 -16.36 -5.74 -0.16
C TYR A 144 -17.79 -5.64 -0.73
N GLU A 145 -18.24 -4.43 -1.05
CA GLU A 145 -19.48 -4.23 -1.81
C GLU A 145 -19.29 -4.50 -3.31
N GLN A 146 -18.06 -4.25 -3.83
CA GLN A 146 -17.71 -4.42 -5.24
C GLN A 146 -17.24 -5.83 -5.59
N PHE A 147 -16.59 -6.53 -4.63
CA PHE A 147 -16.01 -7.85 -4.85
C PHE A 147 -16.52 -8.86 -3.82
N ASP A 148 -16.90 -10.04 -4.31
CA ASP A 148 -17.33 -11.16 -3.46
C ASP A 148 -16.19 -11.69 -2.59
N GLU A 149 -14.96 -11.66 -3.13
CA GLU A 149 -13.73 -12.10 -2.47
C GLU A 149 -12.57 -11.15 -2.75
N VAL A 150 -11.73 -10.96 -1.73
CA VAL A 150 -10.49 -10.15 -1.80
C VAL A 150 -9.33 -11.02 -1.36
N VAL A 151 -8.36 -11.21 -2.23
CA VAL A 151 -7.14 -11.96 -1.96
C VAL A 151 -5.99 -10.98 -1.80
N PHE A 152 -5.52 -10.77 -0.58
CA PHE A 152 -4.37 -9.92 -0.30
C PHE A 152 -3.13 -10.79 -0.12
N THR A 153 -2.14 -10.62 -1.00
CA THR A 153 -0.85 -11.32 -0.90
C THR A 153 0.27 -10.36 -0.54
N HIS A 154 1.14 -10.78 0.37
CA HIS A 154 2.33 -10.02 0.72
C HIS A 154 3.56 -10.92 0.73
N THR A 155 4.50 -10.67 -0.18
CA THR A 155 5.76 -11.39 -0.29
C THR A 155 6.91 -10.50 0.18
N CYS A 156 7.71 -10.98 1.12
CA CYS A 156 8.89 -10.30 1.63
C CYS A 156 10.14 -11.19 1.54
N ARG A 157 11.27 -10.70 1.99
CA ARG A 157 12.51 -11.48 2.05
C ARG A 157 12.49 -12.44 3.23
N THR A 158 12.08 -11.92 4.39
CA THR A 158 12.10 -12.63 5.68
C THR A 158 10.77 -12.46 6.43
N SER A 159 10.50 -13.36 7.35
CA SER A 159 9.24 -13.38 8.12
C SER A 159 8.99 -12.13 8.98
N PRO A 160 10.00 -11.50 9.63
CA PRO A 160 9.79 -10.25 10.35
C PRO A 160 9.29 -9.09 9.48
N GLU A 161 9.62 -9.07 8.19
CA GLU A 161 9.14 -8.03 7.26
C GLU A 161 7.64 -8.12 6.98
N LEU A 162 6.99 -9.24 7.32
CA LEU A 162 5.55 -9.48 7.15
C LEU A 162 4.72 -9.00 8.34
N THR A 163 5.36 -8.56 9.45
CA THR A 163 4.68 -8.19 10.70
C THR A 163 3.59 -7.15 10.45
N TYR A 164 3.89 -6.08 9.71
CA TYR A 164 2.92 -5.03 9.39
C TYR A 164 1.60 -5.57 8.80
N SER A 165 1.68 -6.40 7.77
CA SER A 165 0.47 -6.92 7.10
C SER A 165 -0.25 -7.98 7.91
N ARG A 166 0.47 -8.80 8.69
CA ARG A 166 -0.11 -9.78 9.59
C ARG A 166 -0.92 -9.13 10.70
N ASP A 167 -0.32 -8.14 11.37
CA ASP A 167 -0.98 -7.41 12.46
C ASP A 167 -2.19 -6.64 11.94
N LEU A 168 -2.08 -6.03 10.75
CA LEU A 168 -3.18 -5.36 10.09
C LEU A 168 -4.37 -6.29 9.82
N VAL A 169 -4.11 -7.45 9.22
CA VAL A 169 -5.18 -8.43 8.92
C VAL A 169 -5.78 -9.02 10.19
N GLU A 170 -4.98 -9.21 11.23
CA GLU A 170 -5.50 -9.67 12.52
C GLU A 170 -6.40 -8.61 13.18
N ALA A 171 -5.97 -7.34 13.18
CA ALA A 171 -6.74 -6.23 13.71
C ALA A 171 -8.07 -6.03 12.94
N LEU A 172 -8.07 -6.30 11.63
CA LEU A 172 -9.26 -6.16 10.81
C LEU A 172 -10.41 -7.07 11.25
N LYS A 173 -10.14 -8.24 11.83
CA LYS A 173 -11.17 -9.18 12.27
C LYS A 173 -12.11 -8.60 13.32
N THR A 174 -11.67 -7.63 14.08
CA THR A 174 -12.44 -6.96 15.13
C THR A 174 -12.74 -5.49 14.82
N ASP A 175 -12.42 -5.05 13.59
CA ASP A 175 -12.68 -3.68 13.15
C ASP A 175 -14.21 -3.42 13.08
N PRO A 176 -14.72 -2.38 13.74
CA PRO A 176 -16.16 -2.14 13.82
C PRO A 176 -16.80 -1.72 12.49
N LEU A 177 -16.02 -1.21 11.54
CA LEU A 177 -16.52 -0.77 10.22
C LEU A 177 -16.43 -1.87 9.16
N VAL A 178 -15.36 -2.63 9.17
CA VAL A 178 -15.01 -3.53 8.04
C VAL A 178 -14.97 -4.99 8.46
N GLY A 179 -14.82 -5.30 9.75
CA GLY A 179 -14.61 -6.66 10.23
C GLY A 179 -15.70 -7.63 9.79
N GLU A 180 -16.98 -7.23 9.88
CA GLU A 180 -18.10 -8.06 9.42
C GLU A 180 -18.09 -8.24 7.89
N ALA A 181 -17.83 -7.18 7.13
CA ALA A 181 -17.77 -7.22 5.68
C ALA A 181 -16.61 -8.05 5.14
N ALA A 182 -15.46 -8.02 5.83
CA ALA A 182 -14.25 -8.77 5.48
C ALA A 182 -14.34 -10.26 5.89
N ALA A 183 -15.17 -10.59 6.90
CA ALA A 183 -15.28 -11.94 7.42
C ALA A 183 -15.69 -12.93 6.34
N GLY A 184 -14.85 -13.94 6.10
CA GLY A 184 -15.06 -14.98 5.07
C GLY A 184 -14.85 -14.50 3.63
N ARG A 185 -14.55 -13.21 3.40
CA ARG A 185 -14.28 -12.65 2.07
C ARG A 185 -12.81 -12.24 1.87
N LEU A 186 -12.14 -11.77 2.93
CA LEU A 186 -10.70 -11.48 2.87
C LEU A 186 -9.90 -12.76 3.06
N ILE A 187 -9.10 -13.09 2.07
CA ILE A 187 -8.12 -14.18 2.08
C ILE A 187 -6.75 -13.53 2.12
N TYR A 188 -6.00 -13.77 3.19
CA TYR A 188 -4.64 -13.28 3.31
C TYR A 188 -3.65 -14.41 3.06
N PHE A 189 -2.69 -14.15 2.19
CA PHE A 189 -1.60 -15.07 1.87
C PHE A 189 -0.26 -14.34 1.99
N ASP A 190 0.65 -14.88 2.77
CA ASP A 190 2.00 -14.35 2.86
C ASP A 190 3.05 -15.37 2.43
N SER A 191 4.19 -14.87 1.92
CA SER A 191 5.34 -15.70 1.57
C SER A 191 6.65 -14.98 1.79
N VAL A 192 7.72 -15.76 1.94
CA VAL A 192 9.10 -15.28 2.09
C VAL A 192 10.00 -15.87 1.01
N THR A 193 11.07 -15.14 0.66
CA THR A 193 11.96 -15.55 -0.44
C THR A 193 13.37 -15.91 0.00
N ARG A 194 13.73 -15.68 1.27
CA ARG A 194 15.07 -15.92 1.80
C ARG A 194 15.09 -16.77 3.07
N GLU A 195 13.97 -17.41 3.37
CA GLU A 195 13.84 -18.36 4.48
C GLU A 195 13.24 -19.65 3.93
N ASP A 196 13.70 -20.80 4.45
CA ASP A 196 13.11 -22.10 4.11
C ASP A 196 11.87 -22.35 4.99
N GLY A 197 10.85 -22.97 4.41
CA GLY A 197 9.64 -23.32 5.15
C GLY A 197 8.38 -23.41 4.29
N PRO A 198 7.24 -23.68 4.90
CA PRO A 198 5.98 -23.90 4.18
C PRO A 198 5.42 -22.63 3.50
N ARG A 199 5.98 -21.46 3.80
CA ARG A 199 5.59 -20.17 3.19
C ARG A 199 6.67 -19.61 2.27
N THR A 200 7.62 -20.43 1.83
CA THR A 200 8.67 -20.03 0.88
C THR A 200 8.11 -19.95 -0.53
N GLY A 201 8.49 -18.90 -1.25
CA GLY A 201 8.20 -18.76 -2.68
C GLY A 201 8.02 -17.31 -3.12
N ARG A 202 8.45 -17.03 -4.36
CA ARG A 202 8.12 -15.77 -5.03
C ARG A 202 6.68 -15.82 -5.51
N ILE A 203 5.94 -14.75 -5.33
CA ILE A 203 4.52 -14.71 -5.73
C ILE A 203 4.33 -15.02 -7.23
N THR A 204 5.26 -14.58 -8.08
CA THR A 204 5.23 -14.87 -9.52
C THR A 204 5.34 -16.38 -9.79
N THR A 205 6.25 -17.07 -9.13
CA THR A 205 6.41 -18.51 -9.25
C THR A 205 5.19 -19.26 -8.70
N LEU A 206 4.69 -18.86 -7.54
CA LEU A 206 3.51 -19.49 -6.91
C LEU A 206 2.25 -19.37 -7.78
N ILE A 207 2.09 -18.26 -8.51
CA ILE A 207 1.00 -18.07 -9.49
C ILE A 207 1.23 -18.91 -10.73
N GLU A 208 2.45 -18.95 -11.25
CA GLU A 208 2.81 -19.68 -12.48
C GLU A 208 2.63 -21.18 -12.33
N THR A 209 3.08 -21.72 -11.20
CA THR A 209 2.95 -23.17 -10.88
C THR A 209 1.55 -23.56 -10.43
N GLY A 210 0.69 -22.62 -10.10
CA GLY A 210 -0.65 -22.87 -9.53
C GLY A 210 -0.66 -23.03 -8.01
N GLU A 211 0.49 -23.10 -7.38
CA GLU A 211 0.62 -23.36 -5.94
C GLU A 211 -0.08 -22.33 -5.06
N LEU A 212 -0.10 -21.05 -5.46
CA LEU A 212 -0.89 -20.03 -4.76
C LEU A 212 -2.34 -20.46 -4.65
N PHE A 213 -2.94 -20.88 -5.77
CA PHE A 213 -4.38 -21.19 -5.86
C PHE A 213 -4.73 -22.44 -5.07
N GLU A 214 -3.86 -23.45 -5.09
CA GLU A 214 -4.00 -24.64 -4.25
C GLU A 214 -3.98 -24.29 -2.76
N ARG A 215 -3.04 -23.44 -2.34
CA ARG A 215 -2.88 -23.05 -0.93
C ARG A 215 -4.04 -22.20 -0.40
N ILE A 216 -4.68 -21.40 -1.24
CA ILE A 216 -5.83 -20.58 -0.84
C ILE A 216 -7.18 -21.25 -1.18
N ASP A 217 -7.17 -22.46 -1.73
CA ASP A 217 -8.34 -23.23 -2.18
C ASP A 217 -9.23 -22.42 -3.15
N ARG A 218 -8.60 -21.90 -4.21
CA ARG A 218 -9.28 -21.11 -5.26
C ARG A 218 -8.81 -21.56 -6.65
N PRO A 219 -9.68 -21.39 -7.68
CA PRO A 219 -9.29 -21.65 -9.07
C PRO A 219 -8.20 -20.68 -9.53
N ALA A 220 -7.48 -21.08 -10.57
CA ALA A 220 -6.51 -20.21 -11.26
C ALA A 220 -7.16 -18.92 -11.76
N LEU A 221 -6.33 -17.88 -11.99
CA LEU A 221 -6.77 -16.58 -12.47
C LEU A 221 -7.56 -16.69 -13.77
N ASN A 222 -8.73 -16.03 -13.80
CA ASN A 222 -9.62 -15.96 -14.95
C ASN A 222 -10.00 -14.50 -15.25
N PRO A 223 -9.68 -13.94 -16.44
CA PRO A 223 -9.98 -12.55 -16.80
C PRO A 223 -11.49 -12.23 -16.83
N GLU A 224 -12.37 -13.22 -16.94
CA GLU A 224 -13.81 -12.99 -16.90
C GLU A 224 -14.32 -12.64 -15.49
N THR A 225 -13.67 -13.15 -14.44
CA THR A 225 -14.16 -13.02 -13.07
C THR A 225 -13.21 -12.30 -12.13
N ASP A 226 -11.90 -12.30 -12.42
CA ASP A 226 -10.89 -11.81 -11.52
C ASP A 226 -10.36 -10.44 -11.94
N ARG A 227 -10.01 -9.65 -10.96
CA ARG A 227 -9.32 -8.36 -11.13
C ARG A 227 -8.04 -8.37 -10.31
N VAL A 228 -7.01 -7.67 -10.82
CA VAL A 228 -5.69 -7.73 -10.18
C VAL A 228 -5.13 -6.33 -9.97
N MET A 229 -4.66 -6.07 -8.78
CA MET A 229 -3.86 -4.90 -8.42
C MET A 229 -2.45 -5.34 -8.05
N ILE A 230 -1.44 -4.68 -8.58
CA ILE A 230 -0.04 -5.06 -8.36
C ILE A 230 0.73 -3.86 -7.84
N CYS A 231 1.39 -4.02 -6.67
CA CYS A 231 2.27 -3.01 -6.11
C CYS A 231 3.54 -3.64 -5.52
N GLY A 232 4.71 -3.20 -5.95
CA GLY A 232 5.95 -3.76 -5.43
C GLY A 232 7.19 -3.42 -6.26
N SER A 233 8.14 -4.34 -6.31
CA SER A 233 9.38 -4.18 -7.06
C SER A 233 9.15 -4.20 -8.58
N MET A 234 9.98 -3.48 -9.32
CA MET A 234 9.90 -3.44 -10.79
C MET A 234 9.93 -4.84 -11.41
N ALA A 235 10.85 -5.69 -10.96
CA ALA A 235 10.96 -7.05 -11.47
C ALA A 235 9.64 -7.84 -11.31
N MET A 236 8.98 -7.73 -10.15
CA MET A 236 7.67 -8.36 -9.92
C MET A 236 6.59 -7.76 -10.82
N LEU A 237 6.57 -6.44 -10.99
CA LEU A 237 5.59 -5.78 -11.85
C LEU A 237 5.71 -6.27 -13.30
N ASP A 238 6.93 -6.29 -13.84
CA ASP A 238 7.21 -6.70 -15.22
C ASP A 238 6.86 -8.18 -15.45
N GLU A 239 7.23 -9.06 -14.52
CA GLU A 239 6.90 -10.49 -14.57
C GLU A 239 5.38 -10.72 -14.53
N LEU A 240 4.67 -10.10 -13.56
CA LEU A 240 3.23 -10.26 -13.41
C LEU A 240 2.44 -9.64 -14.56
N LYS A 241 2.85 -8.46 -15.04
CA LYS A 241 2.23 -7.82 -16.20
C LYS A 241 2.30 -8.76 -17.43
N THR A 242 3.49 -9.25 -17.76
CA THR A 242 3.68 -10.18 -18.86
C THR A 242 2.82 -11.43 -18.71
N MET A 243 2.76 -11.98 -17.50
CA MET A 243 1.98 -13.17 -17.18
C MET A 243 0.47 -12.95 -17.32
N LEU A 244 -0.05 -11.80 -16.87
CA LEU A 244 -1.46 -11.46 -16.96
C LEU A 244 -1.88 -11.19 -18.42
N GLU A 245 -1.09 -10.42 -19.17
CA GLU A 245 -1.34 -10.15 -20.59
C GLU A 245 -1.37 -11.47 -21.40
N ALA A 246 -0.46 -12.40 -21.12
CA ALA A 246 -0.45 -13.73 -21.77
C ALA A 246 -1.68 -14.58 -21.42
N ARG A 247 -2.38 -14.28 -20.31
CA ARG A 247 -3.63 -14.92 -19.90
C ARG A 247 -4.88 -14.16 -20.36
N GLY A 248 -4.73 -13.10 -21.14
CA GLY A 248 -5.82 -12.32 -21.72
C GLY A 248 -6.38 -11.22 -20.82
N PHE A 249 -5.67 -10.84 -19.74
CA PHE A 249 -6.01 -9.67 -18.94
C PHE A 249 -5.56 -8.38 -19.64
N GLU A 250 -6.38 -7.34 -19.59
CA GLU A 250 -6.07 -6.00 -20.14
C GLU A 250 -5.67 -5.03 -19.01
N GLU A 251 -4.56 -4.31 -19.21
CA GLU A 251 -4.16 -3.26 -18.26
C GLU A 251 -5.11 -2.08 -18.28
N GLY A 252 -5.52 -1.62 -17.10
CA GLY A 252 -6.40 -0.48 -16.89
C GLY A 252 -5.67 0.80 -16.55
N SER A 253 -6.44 1.88 -16.53
CA SER A 253 -6.02 3.20 -16.10
C SER A 253 -7.22 4.00 -15.57
N ASN A 254 -6.97 5.16 -14.96
CA ASN A 254 -8.05 6.06 -14.55
C ASN A 254 -8.94 6.52 -15.72
N ALA A 255 -8.43 6.53 -16.95
CA ALA A 255 -9.20 6.93 -18.14
C ALA A 255 -9.94 5.76 -18.78
N LYS A 256 -9.44 4.54 -18.64
CA LYS A 256 -10.02 3.33 -19.23
C LYS A 256 -9.85 2.16 -18.27
N PRO A 257 -10.91 1.75 -17.55
CA PRO A 257 -10.84 0.60 -16.66
C PRO A 257 -10.41 -0.69 -17.38
N GLY A 258 -9.56 -1.48 -16.73
CA GLY A 258 -9.06 -2.75 -17.24
C GLY A 258 -9.28 -3.92 -16.29
N ASP A 259 -8.65 -5.04 -16.58
CA ASP A 259 -8.72 -6.23 -15.72
C ASP A 259 -7.65 -6.21 -14.63
N PHE A 260 -6.56 -5.47 -14.86
CA PHE A 260 -5.54 -5.24 -13.84
C PHE A 260 -4.96 -3.83 -13.90
N VAL A 261 -4.41 -3.37 -12.78
CA VAL A 261 -3.65 -2.13 -12.66
C VAL A 261 -2.35 -2.34 -11.89
N VAL A 262 -1.34 -1.54 -12.22
CA VAL A 262 -0.02 -1.64 -11.61
C VAL A 262 0.44 -0.30 -11.06
N GLU A 263 1.18 -0.33 -9.95
CA GLU A 263 1.88 0.83 -9.42
C GLU A 263 3.20 0.41 -8.78
N LYS A 264 4.22 1.22 -9.01
CA LYS A 264 5.55 1.01 -8.49
C LYS A 264 5.61 1.41 -7.02
N ALA A 265 5.94 0.49 -6.13
CA ALA A 265 6.08 0.79 -4.70
C ALA A 265 7.23 1.76 -4.39
N PHE A 266 8.20 1.88 -5.30
CA PHE A 266 9.41 2.65 -5.11
C PHE A 266 9.77 3.44 -6.36
N ALA A 267 9.69 4.77 -6.30
CA ALA A 267 10.16 5.68 -7.34
C ALA A 267 11.56 6.24 -6.98
N GLY A 268 12.51 5.36 -6.69
CA GLY A 268 13.92 5.72 -6.50
C GLY A 268 14.74 5.19 -7.66
N GLU A 269 15.63 5.99 -8.21
CA GLU A 269 16.63 5.53 -9.18
C GLU A 269 17.55 4.52 -8.48
N GLY A 270 17.61 3.31 -9.00
CA GLY A 270 18.69 2.36 -8.85
C GLY A 270 18.81 1.64 -7.49
N VAL A 271 18.29 0.44 -7.38
CA VAL A 271 18.97 -0.73 -6.83
C VAL A 271 18.75 -1.88 -7.80
#